data_a5ca23d45f6dce4f323cda729e9c36b3
#
_entry.id   a5ca23d45f6dce4f323cda729e9c36b3
#
_cell.length_a   1.000
_cell.length_b   1.000
_cell.length_c   1.000
_cell.angle_alpha   90.00
_cell.angle_beta   90.00
_cell.angle_gamma   90.00
#
_symmetry.space_group_name_H-M   'P 1'
#
loop_
_entity.id
_entity.type
_entity.pdbx_description
1 polymer ?
#
loop_
_entity_poly.entity_id
_entity_poly.type
_entity_poly.pdbx_seq_one_letter_code
_entity_poly.pdbx_strand_id
1 'polypeptide(L)'
;RNTPGVESTVSLASVAKKVNAGFNEGNPRWEVLPRTTASLVQAIGQIPTTSGLLNGDCSVMPVYLFMKDHKAETIETVVAKVKAVAAKMDNEKLQFKLASGPVGVMAATNEAVAEAQLPMMIYVYGAVFVLCLISFKSFKATVAVIIPLYVVSTLAQALMTLLDIGLAVSTLPVIALGVGIGVDYGIYILSTMS
;
A
#
# COMPACT_ATOMS: atom_id res chain seq x y z
N ARG A 1 15.81 -4.18 9.20
CA ARG A 1 16.80 -3.13 8.87
C ARG A 1 17.39 -3.27 7.46
N ASN A 2 17.42 -4.45 6.87
CA ASN A 2 18.03 -4.65 5.54
C ASN A 2 17.02 -4.54 4.38
N THR A 3 15.84 -3.98 4.62
CA THR A 3 14.83 -3.77 3.57
C THR A 3 14.94 -2.34 3.06
N PRO A 4 15.09 -2.12 1.75
CA PRO A 4 15.08 -0.78 1.17
C PRO A 4 13.80 -0.04 1.58
N GLY A 5 13.94 1.24 1.94
CA GLY A 5 12.82 2.07 2.38
C GLY A 5 12.51 2.01 3.89
N VAL A 6 13.12 1.12 4.67
CA VAL A 6 13.00 1.10 6.13
C VAL A 6 14.17 1.84 6.75
N GLU A 7 13.89 2.92 7.45
CA GLU A 7 14.91 3.73 8.14
C GLU A 7 15.22 3.17 9.53
N SER A 8 14.20 2.90 10.31
CA SER A 8 14.35 2.35 11.66
C SER A 8 13.23 1.41 12.06
N THR A 9 13.49 0.61 13.08
CA THR A 9 12.50 -0.33 13.62
C THR A 9 12.51 -0.26 15.14
N VAL A 10 11.31 -0.23 15.72
CA VAL A 10 11.13 -0.29 17.18
C VAL A 10 10.25 -1.50 17.52
N SER A 11 10.71 -2.31 18.45
CA SER A 11 9.99 -3.48 18.94
C SER A 11 10.33 -3.74 20.40
N LEU A 12 9.53 -4.55 21.08
CA LEU A 12 9.84 -4.98 22.44
C LEU A 12 11.27 -5.54 22.55
N ALA A 13 11.68 -6.35 21.58
CA ALA A 13 13.02 -6.93 21.54
C ALA A 13 14.13 -5.86 21.43
N SER A 14 13.91 -4.78 20.67
CA SER A 14 14.89 -3.71 20.53
C SER A 14 15.02 -2.89 21.82
N VAL A 15 13.92 -2.67 22.53
CA VAL A 15 13.93 -1.98 23.82
C VAL A 15 14.54 -2.86 24.92
N ALA A 16 14.19 -4.15 24.97
CA ALA A 16 14.77 -5.09 25.92
C ALA A 16 16.31 -5.19 25.81
N LYS A 17 16.86 -5.12 24.61
CA LYS A 17 18.32 -5.05 24.40
C LYS A 17 18.94 -3.80 25.04
N LYS A 18 18.30 -2.66 24.88
CA LYS A 18 18.76 -1.39 25.48
C LYS A 18 18.68 -1.41 26.99
N VAL A 19 17.58 -1.98 27.52
CA VAL A 19 17.42 -2.15 28.97
C VAL A 19 18.49 -3.09 29.54
N ASN A 20 18.79 -4.20 28.84
CA ASN A 20 19.87 -5.10 29.23
C ASN A 20 21.24 -4.40 29.25
N ALA A 21 21.54 -3.57 28.27
CA ALA A 21 22.75 -2.75 28.27
C ALA A 21 22.75 -1.75 29.45
N GLY A 22 21.59 -1.12 29.75
CA GLY A 22 21.43 -0.22 30.88
C GLY A 22 21.72 -0.87 32.23
N PHE A 23 21.30 -2.12 32.45
CA PHE A 23 21.64 -2.90 33.65
C PHE A 23 23.15 -3.22 33.76
N ASN A 24 23.88 -3.12 32.66
CA ASN A 24 25.33 -3.38 32.59
C ASN A 24 26.09 -2.08 32.25
N GLU A 25 25.79 -1.00 32.94
CA GLU A 25 26.49 0.29 32.87
C GLU A 25 26.47 0.93 31.47
N GLY A 26 25.51 0.56 30.63
CA GLY A 26 25.40 1.08 29.25
C GLY A 26 26.43 0.46 28.27
N ASN A 27 27.13 -0.60 28.66
CA ASN A 27 28.12 -1.20 27.81
C ASN A 27 27.49 -1.84 26.54
N PRO A 28 27.92 -1.43 25.33
CA PRO A 28 27.34 -1.92 24.06
C PRO A 28 27.42 -3.44 23.85
N ARG A 29 28.36 -4.13 24.52
CA ARG A 29 28.45 -5.59 24.46
C ARG A 29 27.22 -6.28 25.02
N TRP A 30 26.48 -5.61 25.89
CA TRP A 30 25.25 -6.11 26.51
C TRP A 30 23.98 -5.64 25.77
N GLU A 31 24.10 -4.94 24.64
CA GLU A 31 22.96 -4.62 23.77
C GLU A 31 22.50 -5.85 22.97
N VAL A 32 22.29 -6.94 23.67
CA VAL A 32 21.80 -8.23 23.17
C VAL A 32 20.60 -8.69 23.99
N LEU A 33 19.78 -9.58 23.42
CA LEU A 33 18.71 -10.19 24.21
C LEU A 33 19.31 -11.08 25.30
N PRO A 34 18.83 -10.96 26.56
CA PRO A 34 19.25 -11.86 27.63
C PRO A 34 19.03 -13.31 27.25
N ARG A 35 19.98 -14.17 27.59
CA ARG A 35 19.92 -15.61 27.26
C ARG A 35 19.04 -16.41 28.22
N THR A 36 18.89 -15.94 29.43
CA THR A 36 18.06 -16.61 30.44
C THR A 36 16.65 -16.00 30.49
N THR A 37 15.65 -16.82 30.69
CA THR A 37 14.26 -16.37 30.81
C THR A 37 14.09 -15.37 31.97
N ALA A 38 14.75 -15.59 33.10
CA ALA A 38 14.67 -14.68 34.24
C ALA A 38 15.20 -13.27 33.90
N SER A 39 16.36 -13.17 33.27
CA SER A 39 16.91 -11.86 32.86
C SER A 39 16.08 -11.21 31.76
N LEU A 40 15.48 -11.99 30.87
CA LEU A 40 14.57 -11.47 29.84
C LEU A 40 13.29 -10.88 30.45
N VAL A 41 12.68 -11.62 31.39
CA VAL A 41 11.50 -11.15 32.13
C VAL A 41 11.83 -9.88 32.92
N GLN A 42 12.98 -9.81 33.57
CA GLN A 42 13.43 -8.61 34.28
C GLN A 42 13.61 -7.42 33.31
N ALA A 43 14.22 -7.64 32.15
CA ALA A 43 14.40 -6.56 31.15
C ALA A 43 13.05 -6.08 30.57
N ILE A 44 12.10 -6.98 30.32
CA ILE A 44 10.77 -6.65 29.80
C ILE A 44 9.92 -6.00 30.89
N GLY A 45 10.02 -6.44 32.14
CA GLY A 45 9.26 -5.91 33.27
C GLY A 45 9.49 -4.42 33.56
N GLN A 46 10.57 -3.84 33.05
CA GLN A 46 10.83 -2.40 33.11
C GLN A 46 10.05 -1.61 32.04
N ILE A 47 9.43 -2.29 31.07
CA ILE A 47 8.73 -1.64 29.97
C ILE A 47 7.24 -1.57 30.35
N PRO A 48 6.69 -0.36 30.58
CA PRO A 48 5.28 -0.24 30.96
C PRO A 48 4.37 -0.67 29.80
N THR A 49 3.23 -1.27 30.15
CA THR A 49 2.22 -1.66 29.15
C THR A 49 1.65 -0.45 28.39
N THR A 50 1.71 0.73 28.98
CA THR A 50 1.36 2.00 28.33
C THR A 50 2.32 2.42 27.21
N SER A 51 3.47 1.75 27.07
CA SER A 51 4.43 2.02 25.98
C SER A 51 3.90 1.66 24.58
N GLY A 52 2.80 0.87 24.51
CA GLY A 52 2.28 0.36 23.25
C GLY A 52 3.13 -0.74 22.59
N LEU A 53 4.16 -1.25 23.28
CA LEU A 53 5.04 -2.33 22.77
C LEU A 53 4.56 -3.74 23.16
N LEU A 54 3.61 -3.82 24.04
CA LEU A 54 2.93 -5.05 24.46
C LEU A 54 1.54 -4.72 25.02
N ASN A 55 0.62 -5.64 24.92
CA ASN A 55 -0.69 -5.55 25.57
C ASN A 55 -0.62 -6.11 27.01
N GLY A 56 -1.70 -5.93 27.77
CA GLY A 56 -1.72 -6.28 29.21
C GLY A 56 -1.51 -7.76 29.52
N ASP A 57 -1.86 -8.65 28.60
CA ASP A 57 -1.70 -10.11 28.71
C ASP A 57 -0.47 -10.65 27.93
N CYS A 58 0.34 -9.76 27.36
CA CYS A 58 1.54 -10.08 26.61
C CYS A 58 1.33 -11.01 25.40
N SER A 59 0.11 -11.08 24.88
CA SER A 59 -0.23 -11.92 23.72
C SER A 59 0.05 -11.23 22.38
N VAL A 60 0.15 -9.90 22.37
CA VAL A 60 0.39 -9.09 21.17
C VAL A 60 1.58 -8.16 21.38
N MET A 61 2.52 -8.22 20.45
CA MET A 61 3.73 -7.40 20.45
C MET A 61 3.86 -6.68 19.11
N PRO A 62 3.52 -5.39 19.04
CA PRO A 62 3.69 -4.63 17.81
C PRO A 62 5.16 -4.39 17.48
N VAL A 63 5.44 -4.39 16.19
CA VAL A 63 6.70 -3.97 15.60
C VAL A 63 6.45 -2.73 14.77
N TYR A 64 7.01 -1.60 15.16
CA TYR A 64 6.90 -0.35 14.42
C TYR A 64 8.05 -0.27 13.41
N LEU A 65 7.66 -0.06 12.16
CA LEU A 65 8.58 0.16 11.04
C LEU A 65 8.47 1.63 10.63
N PHE A 66 9.55 2.38 10.77
CA PHE A 66 9.64 3.76 10.29
C PHE A 66 10.23 3.74 8.89
N MET A 67 9.46 4.26 7.94
CA MET A 67 9.86 4.29 6.54
C MET A 67 10.46 5.64 6.18
N LYS A 68 11.33 5.64 5.18
CA LYS A 68 12.00 6.83 4.66
C LYS A 68 11.00 7.79 4.01
N ASP A 69 9.98 7.24 3.36
CA ASP A 69 8.93 7.98 2.70
C ASP A 69 7.61 7.17 2.73
N HIS A 70 6.52 7.79 2.26
CA HIS A 70 5.19 7.16 2.20
C HIS A 70 4.76 6.91 0.75
N LYS A 71 5.72 6.75 -0.17
CA LYS A 71 5.43 6.39 -1.56
C LYS A 71 4.82 5.00 -1.64
N ALA A 72 3.89 4.81 -2.58
CA ALA A 72 3.22 3.53 -2.78
C ALA A 72 4.21 2.38 -3.00
N GLU A 73 5.24 2.60 -3.82
CA GLU A 73 6.29 1.62 -4.13
C GLU A 73 7.08 1.18 -2.88
N THR A 74 7.42 2.15 -2.00
CA THR A 74 8.12 1.86 -0.73
C THR A 74 7.23 1.04 0.19
N ILE A 75 5.96 1.42 0.31
CA ILE A 75 4.97 0.70 1.13
C ILE A 75 4.79 -0.72 0.62
N GLU A 76 4.58 -0.90 -0.68
CA GLU A 76 4.41 -2.22 -1.31
C GLU A 76 5.63 -3.12 -1.11
N THR A 77 6.83 -2.58 -1.28
CA THR A 77 8.09 -3.32 -1.06
C THR A 77 8.19 -3.80 0.39
N VAL A 78 7.88 -2.95 1.35
CA VAL A 78 7.94 -3.29 2.77
C VAL A 78 6.87 -4.32 3.12
N VAL A 79 5.62 -4.12 2.66
CA VAL A 79 4.50 -5.05 2.89
C VAL A 79 4.78 -6.42 2.29
N ALA A 80 5.27 -6.49 1.05
CA ALA A 80 5.64 -7.74 0.40
C ALA A 80 6.73 -8.49 1.19
N LYS A 81 7.72 -7.75 1.72
CA LYS A 81 8.77 -8.33 2.55
C LYS A 81 8.24 -8.87 3.88
N VAL A 82 7.33 -8.12 4.53
CA VAL A 82 6.69 -8.58 5.78
C VAL A 82 5.83 -9.82 5.52
N LYS A 83 5.01 -9.83 4.46
CA LYS A 83 4.22 -11.01 4.05
C LYS A 83 5.13 -12.23 3.80
N ALA A 84 6.28 -12.04 3.12
CA ALA A 84 7.24 -13.11 2.86
C ALA A 84 7.93 -13.65 4.13
N VAL A 85 8.17 -12.80 5.14
CA VAL A 85 8.70 -13.22 6.44
C VAL A 85 7.61 -13.93 7.24
N ALA A 86 6.40 -13.40 7.26
CA ALA A 86 5.25 -14.03 7.91
C ALA A 86 5.05 -15.46 7.38
N ALA A 87 4.98 -15.64 6.07
CA ALA A 87 4.80 -16.95 5.44
C ALA A 87 5.88 -18.00 5.80
N LYS A 88 7.08 -17.53 6.21
CA LYS A 88 8.18 -18.43 6.62
C LYS A 88 8.20 -18.73 8.12
N MET A 89 7.67 -17.82 8.94
CA MET A 89 7.82 -17.86 10.39
C MET A 89 6.51 -18.10 11.11
N ASP A 90 5.36 -17.98 10.44
CA ASP A 90 4.06 -18.27 11.02
C ASP A 90 3.97 -19.74 11.43
N ASN A 91 3.52 -19.96 12.65
CA ASN A 91 3.26 -21.28 13.20
C ASN A 91 2.10 -21.18 14.23
N GLU A 92 1.70 -22.31 14.83
CA GLU A 92 0.59 -22.36 15.80
C GLU A 92 0.78 -21.42 17.01
N LYS A 93 2.03 -21.09 17.37
CA LYS A 93 2.37 -20.26 18.53
C LYS A 93 2.67 -18.80 18.18
N LEU A 94 3.00 -18.52 16.92
CA LEU A 94 3.42 -17.19 16.48
C LEU A 94 2.77 -16.87 15.13
N GLN A 95 1.99 -15.81 15.10
CA GLN A 95 1.35 -15.32 13.89
C GLN A 95 1.76 -13.86 13.64
N PHE A 96 2.21 -13.56 12.44
CA PHE A 96 2.48 -12.20 12.02
C PHE A 96 1.24 -11.64 11.32
N LYS A 97 0.69 -10.56 11.87
CA LYS A 97 -0.43 -9.85 11.26
C LYS A 97 0.04 -8.46 10.86
N LEU A 98 -0.29 -8.06 9.64
CA LEU A 98 -0.16 -6.68 9.23
C LEU A 98 -1.15 -5.85 10.07
N ALA A 99 -0.61 -4.93 10.86
CA ALA A 99 -1.43 -4.10 11.72
C ALA A 99 -2.06 -2.96 10.94
N SER A 100 -3.23 -2.52 11.39
CA SER A 100 -3.85 -1.29 10.95
C SER A 100 -3.10 -0.08 11.50
N GLY A 101 -3.02 0.94 10.73
CA GLY A 101 -2.46 2.26 11.03
C GLY A 101 -2.59 3.09 9.77
N PRO A 102 -2.30 4.38 9.77
CA PRO A 102 -2.45 5.21 8.56
C PRO A 102 -1.75 4.59 7.34
N VAL A 103 -0.55 4.09 7.52
CA VAL A 103 0.22 3.44 6.45
C VAL A 103 -0.35 2.07 6.08
N GLY A 104 -0.84 1.31 7.05
CA GLY A 104 -1.50 0.03 6.79
C GLY A 104 -2.79 0.20 5.99
N VAL A 105 -3.58 1.22 6.29
CA VAL A 105 -4.77 1.59 5.52
C VAL A 105 -4.37 2.02 4.11
N MET A 106 -3.34 2.85 3.96
CA MET A 106 -2.83 3.25 2.64
C MET A 106 -2.37 2.03 1.81
N ALA A 107 -1.64 1.10 2.43
CA ALA A 107 -1.19 -0.11 1.77
C ALA A 107 -2.36 -0.98 1.28
N ALA A 108 -3.34 -1.25 2.14
CA ALA A 108 -4.53 -2.03 1.79
C ALA A 108 -5.36 -1.34 0.70
N THR A 109 -5.46 -0.01 0.77
CA THR A 109 -6.19 0.76 -0.22
C THR A 109 -5.48 0.75 -1.58
N ASN A 110 -4.14 0.89 -1.60
CA ASN A 110 -3.37 0.81 -2.84
C ASN A 110 -3.47 -0.60 -3.47
N GLU A 111 -3.42 -1.67 -2.67
CA GLU A 111 -3.61 -3.04 -3.14
C GLU A 111 -5.01 -3.22 -3.77
N ALA A 112 -6.06 -2.77 -3.08
CA ALA A 112 -7.43 -2.81 -3.60
C ALA A 112 -7.62 -1.97 -4.87
N VAL A 113 -6.98 -0.80 -4.95
CA VAL A 113 -6.99 0.07 -6.12
C VAL A 113 -6.31 -0.61 -7.31
N ALA A 114 -5.13 -1.19 -7.10
CA ALA A 114 -4.40 -1.89 -8.16
C ALA A 114 -5.18 -3.08 -8.71
N GLU A 115 -5.83 -3.86 -7.85
CA GLU A 115 -6.70 -4.98 -8.27
C GLU A 115 -7.97 -4.52 -8.98
N ALA A 116 -8.57 -3.41 -8.55
CA ALA A 116 -9.81 -2.89 -9.12
C ALA A 116 -9.60 -2.12 -10.44
N GLN A 117 -8.39 -1.67 -10.75
CA GLN A 117 -8.11 -0.81 -11.89
C GLN A 117 -8.52 -1.43 -13.23
N LEU A 118 -8.09 -2.66 -13.50
CA LEU A 118 -8.39 -3.33 -14.76
C LEU A 118 -9.89 -3.61 -14.94
N PRO A 119 -10.60 -4.23 -13.96
CA PRO A 119 -12.05 -4.40 -14.03
C PRO A 119 -12.79 -3.08 -14.22
N MET A 120 -12.42 -2.03 -13.46
CA MET A 120 -13.06 -0.73 -13.55
C MET A 120 -12.93 -0.13 -14.95
N MET A 121 -11.75 -0.18 -15.56
CA MET A 121 -11.56 0.30 -16.93
C MET A 121 -12.42 -0.48 -17.93
N ILE A 122 -12.50 -1.80 -17.82
CA ILE A 122 -13.33 -2.64 -18.70
C ILE A 122 -14.81 -2.24 -18.56
N TYR A 123 -15.31 -2.05 -17.34
CA TYR A 123 -16.69 -1.65 -17.12
C TYR A 123 -16.98 -0.25 -17.66
N VAL A 124 -16.09 0.72 -17.42
CA VAL A 124 -16.27 2.11 -17.90
C VAL A 124 -16.27 2.13 -19.44
N TYR A 125 -15.26 1.55 -20.08
CA TYR A 125 -15.19 1.51 -21.54
C TYR A 125 -16.33 0.68 -22.15
N GLY A 126 -16.74 -0.42 -21.50
CA GLY A 126 -17.87 -1.22 -21.92
C GLY A 126 -19.20 -0.45 -21.87
N ALA A 127 -19.44 0.26 -20.77
CA ALA A 127 -20.62 1.12 -20.64
C ALA A 127 -20.63 2.24 -21.69
N VAL A 128 -19.52 2.92 -21.87
CA VAL A 128 -19.35 3.96 -22.88
C VAL A 128 -19.57 3.40 -24.29
N PHE A 129 -19.03 2.23 -24.59
CA PHE A 129 -19.24 1.56 -25.88
C PHE A 129 -20.72 1.31 -26.15
N VAL A 130 -21.43 0.74 -25.19
CA VAL A 130 -22.88 0.45 -25.32
C VAL A 130 -23.68 1.74 -25.50
N LEU A 131 -23.40 2.78 -24.70
CA LEU A 131 -24.08 4.07 -24.80
C LEU A 131 -23.83 4.74 -26.15
N CYS A 132 -22.59 4.76 -26.64
CA CYS A 132 -22.27 5.29 -27.97
C CYS A 132 -22.96 4.49 -29.09
N LEU A 133 -23.02 3.15 -28.98
CA LEU A 133 -23.67 2.31 -29.96
C LEU A 133 -25.17 2.60 -30.05
N ILE A 134 -25.83 2.80 -28.91
CA ILE A 134 -27.25 3.15 -28.84
C ILE A 134 -27.47 4.56 -29.44
N SER A 135 -26.60 5.52 -29.12
CA SER A 135 -26.71 6.90 -29.54
C SER A 135 -26.48 7.06 -31.03
N PHE A 136 -25.41 6.51 -31.57
CA PHE A 136 -25.04 6.69 -32.99
C PHE A 136 -25.66 5.65 -33.92
N LYS A 137 -26.15 4.50 -33.39
CA LYS A 137 -26.65 3.37 -34.18
C LYS A 137 -25.66 2.92 -35.27
N SER A 138 -24.39 3.21 -35.11
CA SER A 138 -23.31 2.97 -36.06
C SER A 138 -22.07 2.45 -35.34
N PHE A 139 -21.67 1.23 -35.61
CA PHE A 139 -20.47 0.63 -35.07
C PHE A 139 -19.21 1.40 -35.43
N LYS A 140 -19.13 1.90 -36.68
CA LYS A 140 -17.96 2.68 -37.15
C LYS A 140 -17.79 3.99 -36.38
N ALA A 141 -18.90 4.71 -36.11
CA ALA A 141 -18.86 5.95 -35.34
C ALA A 141 -18.46 5.68 -33.88
N THR A 142 -18.99 4.63 -33.25
CA THR A 142 -18.61 4.24 -31.89
C THR A 142 -17.14 3.93 -31.78
N VAL A 143 -16.59 3.14 -32.69
CA VAL A 143 -15.16 2.80 -32.69
C VAL A 143 -14.29 4.05 -32.92
N ALA A 144 -14.70 4.97 -33.79
CA ALA A 144 -14.00 6.22 -34.06
C ALA A 144 -13.89 7.13 -32.84
N VAL A 145 -14.84 7.06 -31.88
CA VAL A 145 -14.77 7.79 -30.61
C VAL A 145 -13.90 7.07 -29.58
N ILE A 146 -14.03 5.75 -29.49
CA ILE A 146 -13.40 4.98 -28.42
C ILE A 146 -11.88 4.82 -28.63
N ILE A 147 -11.41 4.65 -29.86
CA ILE A 147 -9.98 4.48 -30.15
C ILE A 147 -9.15 5.70 -29.68
N PRO A 148 -9.46 6.95 -30.05
CA PRO A 148 -8.73 8.10 -29.54
C PRO A 148 -8.81 8.23 -28.02
N LEU A 149 -9.97 7.93 -27.43
CA LEU A 149 -10.16 7.98 -25.99
C LEU A 149 -9.25 6.98 -25.25
N TYR A 150 -9.16 5.77 -25.75
CA TYR A 150 -8.25 4.75 -25.22
C TYR A 150 -6.78 5.19 -25.33
N VAL A 151 -6.39 5.73 -26.47
CA VAL A 151 -5.02 6.23 -26.69
C VAL A 151 -4.69 7.36 -25.71
N VAL A 152 -5.59 8.34 -25.54
CA VAL A 152 -5.39 9.45 -24.58
C VAL A 152 -5.29 8.94 -23.14
N SER A 153 -6.13 7.99 -22.76
CA SER A 153 -6.07 7.41 -21.41
C SER A 153 -4.79 6.64 -21.14
N THR A 154 -4.30 5.87 -22.11
CA THR A 154 -3.02 5.17 -21.98
C THR A 154 -1.83 6.14 -21.99
N LEU A 155 -1.90 7.20 -22.75
CA LEU A 155 -0.87 8.25 -22.76
C LEU A 155 -0.83 9.00 -21.43
N ALA A 156 -1.99 9.30 -20.85
CA ALA A 156 -2.09 9.94 -19.53
C ALA A 156 -1.48 9.05 -18.43
N GLN A 157 -1.74 7.73 -18.45
CA GLN A 157 -1.12 6.78 -17.53
C GLN A 157 0.40 6.70 -17.71
N ALA A 158 0.88 6.67 -18.97
CA ALA A 158 2.30 6.68 -19.26
C ALA A 158 2.97 7.97 -18.75
N LEU A 159 2.31 9.12 -18.91
CA LEU A 159 2.80 10.40 -18.39
C LEU A 159 2.87 10.42 -16.87
N MET A 160 1.85 9.88 -16.19
CA MET A 160 1.86 9.76 -14.73
C MET A 160 3.04 8.90 -14.24
N THR A 161 3.31 7.81 -14.94
CA THR A 161 4.46 6.93 -14.64
C THR A 161 5.80 7.68 -14.87
N LEU A 162 5.92 8.45 -15.93
CA LEU A 162 7.12 9.28 -16.20
C LEU A 162 7.34 10.37 -15.15
N LEU A 163 6.27 10.93 -14.60
CA LEU A 163 6.33 11.95 -13.54
C LEU A 163 6.50 11.37 -12.14
N ASP A 164 6.69 10.05 -12.00
CA ASP A 164 6.79 9.35 -10.71
C ASP A 164 5.57 9.58 -9.81
N ILE A 165 4.39 9.83 -10.44
CA ILE A 165 3.10 9.96 -9.75
C ILE A 165 2.51 8.54 -9.68
N GLY A 166 2.60 7.93 -8.48
CA GLY A 166 2.04 6.60 -8.24
C GLY A 166 0.52 6.55 -8.45
N LEU A 167 0.03 5.39 -8.85
CA LEU A 167 -1.41 5.09 -8.81
C LEU A 167 -1.87 5.11 -7.36
N ALA A 168 -2.76 6.04 -7.04
CA ALA A 168 -3.37 6.20 -5.73
C ALA A 168 -4.89 6.27 -5.88
N VAL A 169 -5.60 6.13 -4.77
CA VAL A 169 -7.08 6.28 -4.72
C VAL A 169 -7.54 7.59 -5.35
N SER A 170 -6.76 8.66 -5.20
CA SER A 170 -7.06 9.98 -5.76
C SER A 170 -6.91 10.06 -7.27
N THR A 171 -6.13 9.16 -7.90
CA THR A 171 -5.88 9.19 -9.35
C THR A 171 -6.88 8.36 -10.16
N LEU A 172 -7.53 7.36 -9.54
CA LEU A 172 -8.56 6.57 -10.20
C LEU A 172 -9.76 7.38 -10.69
N PRO A 173 -10.38 8.27 -9.88
CA PRO A 173 -11.49 9.10 -10.35
C PRO A 173 -11.10 10.02 -11.50
N VAL A 174 -9.86 10.47 -11.57
CA VAL A 174 -9.35 11.33 -12.63
C VAL A 174 -9.34 10.61 -13.98
N ILE A 175 -8.96 9.34 -14.02
CA ILE A 175 -8.98 8.53 -15.23
C ILE A 175 -10.41 8.32 -15.71
N ALA A 176 -11.32 7.94 -14.81
CA ALA A 176 -12.75 7.75 -15.13
C ALA A 176 -13.41 9.04 -15.62
N LEU A 177 -13.10 10.17 -14.98
CA LEU A 177 -13.59 11.49 -15.37
C LEU A 177 -13.03 11.89 -16.75
N GLY A 178 -11.75 11.64 -17.00
CA GLY A 178 -11.13 11.91 -18.30
C GLY A 178 -11.79 11.15 -19.44
N VAL A 179 -12.16 9.89 -19.21
CA VAL A 179 -12.92 9.06 -20.17
C VAL A 179 -14.32 9.67 -20.40
N GLY A 180 -15.04 10.06 -19.34
CA GLY A 180 -16.38 10.67 -19.44
C GLY A 180 -16.35 11.96 -20.24
N ILE A 181 -15.49 12.89 -19.90
CA ILE A 181 -15.35 14.18 -20.61
C ILE A 181 -14.94 13.97 -22.08
N GLY A 182 -14.01 13.04 -22.32
CA GLY A 182 -13.54 12.75 -23.68
C GLY A 182 -14.65 12.20 -24.58
N VAL A 183 -15.56 11.40 -24.04
CA VAL A 183 -16.73 10.88 -24.76
C VAL A 183 -17.69 12.01 -25.13
N ASP A 184 -17.97 12.93 -24.21
CA ASP A 184 -18.87 14.07 -24.48
C ASP A 184 -18.36 14.92 -25.65
N TYR A 185 -17.07 15.21 -25.71
CA TYR A 185 -16.47 15.90 -26.85
C TYR A 185 -16.56 15.07 -28.14
N GLY A 186 -16.33 13.76 -28.08
CA GLY A 186 -16.46 12.87 -29.23
C GLY A 186 -17.87 12.83 -29.79
N ILE A 187 -18.88 12.76 -28.91
CA ILE A 187 -20.31 12.81 -29.27
C ILE A 187 -20.65 14.16 -29.92
N TYR A 188 -20.20 15.26 -29.32
CA TYR A 188 -20.45 16.60 -29.85
C TYR A 188 -19.90 16.78 -31.26
N ILE A 189 -18.65 16.39 -31.49
CA ILE A 189 -18.00 16.50 -32.81
C ILE A 189 -18.76 15.67 -33.86
N LEU A 190 -19.10 14.43 -33.55
CA LEU A 190 -19.81 13.56 -34.48
C LEU A 190 -21.24 14.01 -34.76
N SER A 191 -21.94 14.54 -33.76
CA SER A 191 -23.30 15.09 -33.96
C SER A 191 -23.34 16.34 -34.82
N THR A 192 -22.24 17.11 -34.85
CA THR A 192 -22.13 18.33 -35.69
C THR A 192 -21.72 17.97 -37.13
N MET A 193 -21.17 16.78 -37.38
CA MET A 193 -20.73 16.32 -38.69
C MET A 193 -21.79 15.45 -39.42
N SER A 194 -22.85 15.04 -38.74
CA SER A 194 -23.95 14.23 -39.29
C SER A 194 -25.14 15.10 -39.65
#